data_effcddae55d3f17a2e1ba27f63ea847c
#
_entry.id   effcddae55d3f17a2e1ba27f63ea847c
#
_cell.length_a   1.000
_cell.length_b   1.000
_cell.length_c   1.000
_cell.angle_alpha   90.00
_cell.angle_beta   90.00
_cell.angle_gamma   90.00
#
_symmetry.space_group_name_H-M   'P 1'
#
loop_
_entity.id
_entity.type
_entity.pdbx_description
1 polymer ?
#
loop_
_entity_poly.entity_id
_entity_poly.type
_entity_poly.pdbx_seq_one_letter_code
_entity_poly.pdbx_strand_id
1 'polypeptide(L)'
;TAKANKAYKDGTADFSALLRTWGVNFAEDKVVADRTLAKPVRLQSEGRDVTVRYPLWMDFLPKNMDKNDVLTSTLDRITMATPGALSKIEGVGTTFTPLILTSADATLVESKNIPDYQQNLGNFMREYQATGPYIVAARVSGPIKSAYGTGEVADSNIIIIADADMLYNHFWLQIQNVSGQEFGVPNSGNANFLLSALDNLAGSNALISVRNRGSFTRPFDKIQALELKSQAKYRESELALQQQLELTKQKLVDLEKQKKDGNSMLLSVQQKKEEEAFRKELIETRRELRDVRRKLNHDIEVVQTGVKFFTIGFIPLMIVLGGLAFWGLQIQGEIRSRRALCSTPRP
;
A
#
# COMPACT_ATOMS: atom_id res chain seq x y z
N THR A 1 8.14 2.85 -17.65
CA THR A 1 8.44 1.47 -18.10
C THR A 1 7.95 1.22 -19.53
N ALA A 2 6.72 1.59 -19.94
CA ALA A 2 6.22 1.37 -21.31
C ALA A 2 7.01 2.15 -22.38
N LYS A 3 7.54 3.35 -22.07
CA LYS A 3 8.43 4.11 -22.97
C LYS A 3 9.82 3.51 -23.08
N ALA A 4 10.36 2.93 -22.01
CA ALA A 4 11.63 2.23 -22.02
C ALA A 4 11.56 0.96 -22.89
N ASN A 5 10.49 0.17 -22.79
CA ASN A 5 10.29 -1.01 -23.63
C ASN A 5 10.20 -0.71 -25.12
N LYS A 6 9.69 0.44 -25.53
CA LYS A 6 9.60 0.84 -26.95
C LYS A 6 10.96 1.22 -27.54
N ALA A 7 11.86 1.83 -26.74
CA ALA A 7 13.22 2.16 -27.16
C ALA A 7 14.12 0.93 -27.28
N TYR A 8 13.87 -0.15 -26.51
CA TYR A 8 14.62 -1.41 -26.57
C TYR A 8 14.20 -2.33 -27.74
N LYS A 9 13.01 -2.18 -28.32
CA LYS A 9 12.61 -2.95 -29.50
C LYS A 9 13.30 -2.53 -30.81
N ASP A 10 13.97 -1.38 -30.83
CA ASP A 10 14.63 -0.85 -32.04
C ASP A 10 16.13 -1.17 -32.12
N GLY A 11 16.61 -2.26 -31.54
CA GLY A 11 17.86 -2.85 -32.03
C GLY A 11 19.08 -2.89 -31.11
N THR A 12 18.92 -2.82 -29.78
CA THR A 12 20.06 -3.07 -28.89
C THR A 12 19.64 -3.81 -27.61
N ALA A 13 20.16 -5.01 -27.42
CA ALA A 13 20.09 -5.85 -26.22
C ALA A 13 18.67 -6.19 -25.73
N ASP A 14 18.21 -7.38 -26.06
CA ASP A 14 17.02 -7.98 -25.47
C ASP A 14 17.25 -8.25 -23.97
N PHE A 15 16.76 -7.35 -23.10
CA PHE A 15 16.88 -7.48 -21.65
C PHE A 15 16.20 -8.76 -21.15
N SER A 16 15.14 -9.19 -21.81
CA SER A 16 14.47 -10.45 -21.49
C SER A 16 15.35 -11.67 -21.80
N ALA A 17 16.14 -11.63 -22.88
CA ALA A 17 17.10 -12.68 -23.17
C ALA A 17 18.19 -12.76 -22.11
N LEU A 18 18.67 -11.61 -21.62
CA LEU A 18 19.61 -11.53 -20.53
C LEU A 18 19.05 -12.17 -19.25
N LEU A 19 17.85 -11.79 -18.84
CA LEU A 19 17.17 -12.34 -17.66
C LEU A 19 16.98 -13.86 -17.77
N ARG A 20 16.56 -14.35 -18.93
CA ARG A 20 16.39 -15.79 -19.19
C ARG A 20 17.71 -16.56 -19.05
N THR A 21 18.81 -15.98 -19.50
CA THR A 21 20.15 -16.59 -19.32
C THR A 21 20.51 -16.72 -17.85
N TRP A 22 20.05 -15.81 -17.00
CA TRP A 22 20.20 -15.83 -15.55
C TRP A 22 19.18 -16.73 -14.83
N GLY A 23 18.28 -17.39 -15.56
CA GLY A 23 17.24 -18.24 -14.99
C GLY A 23 16.04 -17.49 -14.46
N VAL A 24 15.80 -16.29 -14.98
CA VAL A 24 14.68 -15.43 -14.56
C VAL A 24 13.75 -15.17 -15.74
N ASN A 25 12.46 -15.43 -15.52
CA ASN A 25 11.41 -15.02 -16.43
C ASN A 25 10.74 -13.75 -15.88
N PHE A 26 10.59 -12.75 -16.74
CA PHE A 26 9.90 -11.50 -16.47
C PHE A 26 8.59 -11.47 -17.26
N ALA A 27 7.47 -11.20 -16.61
CA ALA A 27 6.17 -11.09 -17.25
C ALA A 27 6.10 -9.77 -18.04
N GLU A 28 6.45 -9.81 -19.31
CA GLU A 28 6.41 -8.64 -20.20
C GLU A 28 4.97 -8.13 -20.34
N ASP A 29 4.83 -6.81 -20.52
CA ASP A 29 3.54 -6.12 -20.71
C ASP A 29 2.51 -6.34 -19.57
N LYS A 30 2.94 -6.91 -18.44
CA LYS A 30 2.10 -7.11 -17.26
C LYS A 30 2.69 -6.44 -16.03
N VAL A 31 1.79 -5.94 -15.20
CA VAL A 31 2.13 -5.39 -13.88
C VAL A 31 1.31 -6.08 -12.81
N VAL A 32 1.83 -6.09 -11.61
CA VAL A 32 1.17 -6.67 -10.46
C VAL A 32 0.27 -5.61 -9.80
N ALA A 33 -0.94 -6.02 -9.44
CA ALA A 33 -1.83 -5.29 -8.56
C ALA A 33 -2.10 -6.13 -7.31
N ASP A 34 -2.20 -5.50 -6.13
CA ASP A 34 -2.50 -6.20 -4.87
C ASP A 34 -3.42 -5.34 -4.00
N ARG A 35 -4.62 -5.86 -3.70
CA ARG A 35 -5.61 -5.14 -2.88
C ARG A 35 -5.21 -5.03 -1.42
N THR A 36 -4.55 -6.06 -0.90
CA THR A 36 -4.12 -6.11 0.51
C THR A 36 -2.98 -5.14 0.78
N LEU A 37 -2.05 -4.99 -0.18
CA LEU A 37 -0.89 -4.11 -0.08
C LEU A 37 -1.15 -2.71 -0.65
N ALA A 38 -2.36 -2.47 -1.17
CA ALA A 38 -2.74 -1.23 -1.84
C ALA A 38 -2.45 0.01 -0.98
N LYS A 39 -1.72 0.96 -1.56
CA LYS A 39 -1.40 2.24 -0.92
C LYS A 39 -2.60 3.18 -0.96
N PRO A 40 -2.93 3.89 0.13
CA PRO A 40 -3.92 4.96 0.10
C PRO A 40 -3.39 6.14 -0.72
N VAL A 41 -4.14 6.54 -1.74
CA VAL A 41 -3.85 7.69 -2.60
C VAL A 41 -5.04 8.66 -2.60
N ARG A 42 -4.76 9.96 -2.76
CA ARG A 42 -5.79 10.97 -2.94
C ARG A 42 -6.11 11.08 -4.43
N LEU A 43 -7.34 10.86 -4.78
CA LEU A 43 -7.85 11.06 -6.13
C LEU A 43 -8.92 12.15 -6.10
N GLN A 44 -8.91 13.01 -7.12
CA GLN A 44 -9.97 13.98 -7.30
C GLN A 44 -11.12 13.30 -8.06
N SER A 45 -12.25 13.13 -7.39
CA SER A 45 -13.46 12.56 -7.99
C SER A 45 -14.62 13.54 -7.81
N GLU A 46 -15.24 13.95 -8.91
CA GLU A 46 -16.37 14.91 -8.94
C GLU A 46 -16.09 16.21 -8.16
N GLY A 47 -14.85 16.74 -8.26
CA GLY A 47 -14.43 17.97 -7.59
C GLY A 47 -14.19 17.83 -6.08
N ARG A 48 -14.09 16.60 -5.55
CA ARG A 48 -13.78 16.31 -4.16
C ARG A 48 -12.56 15.40 -4.06
N ASP A 49 -11.70 15.68 -3.08
CA ASP A 49 -10.60 14.78 -2.76
C ASP A 49 -11.13 13.55 -2.01
N VAL A 50 -10.96 12.39 -2.61
CA VAL A 50 -11.31 11.09 -2.02
C VAL A 50 -10.04 10.27 -1.84
N THR A 51 -9.83 9.75 -0.63
CA THR A 51 -8.74 8.80 -0.39
C THR A 51 -9.22 7.40 -0.74
N VAL A 52 -8.54 6.77 -1.70
CA VAL A 52 -8.83 5.39 -2.13
C VAL A 52 -7.58 4.53 -2.03
N ARG A 53 -7.74 3.24 -1.79
CA ARG A 53 -6.64 2.28 -1.89
C ARG A 53 -6.43 1.92 -3.35
N TYR A 54 -5.23 2.22 -3.86
CA TYR A 54 -4.88 1.99 -5.26
C TYR A 54 -4.01 0.74 -5.42
N PRO A 55 -4.55 -0.38 -5.94
CA PRO A 55 -3.86 -1.68 -5.91
C PRO A 55 -2.58 -1.76 -6.73
N LEU A 56 -2.37 -0.85 -7.67
CA LEU A 56 -1.16 -0.78 -8.48
C LEU A 56 0.01 -0.10 -7.77
N TRP A 57 -0.24 0.62 -6.65
CA TRP A 57 0.78 1.16 -5.77
C TRP A 57 0.72 0.41 -4.44
N MET A 58 1.82 -0.18 -4.04
CA MET A 58 1.86 -1.14 -2.95
C MET A 58 2.90 -0.78 -1.90
N ASP A 59 2.52 -0.96 -0.63
CA ASP A 59 3.42 -0.91 0.51
C ASP A 59 3.71 -2.33 0.98
N PHE A 60 4.91 -2.82 0.73
CA PHE A 60 5.39 -4.11 1.20
C PHE A 60 5.90 -3.98 2.63
N LEU A 61 5.44 -4.85 3.51
CA LEU A 61 5.76 -4.88 4.93
C LEU A 61 6.71 -6.06 5.22
N PRO A 62 7.31 -6.17 6.43
CA PRO A 62 8.26 -7.24 6.76
C PRO A 62 7.74 -8.67 6.53
N LYS A 63 6.43 -8.88 6.59
CA LYS A 63 5.79 -10.17 6.27
C LYS A 63 5.86 -10.57 4.80
N ASN A 64 6.07 -9.59 3.93
CA ASN A 64 6.17 -9.73 2.48
C ASN A 64 7.62 -9.83 1.99
N MET A 65 8.58 -9.78 2.91
CA MET A 65 10.01 -9.74 2.66
C MET A 65 10.68 -10.97 3.25
N ASP A 66 11.75 -11.44 2.60
CA ASP A 66 12.58 -12.50 3.17
C ASP A 66 13.31 -11.98 4.42
N LYS A 67 13.09 -12.66 5.54
CA LYS A 67 13.70 -12.33 6.83
C LYS A 67 15.13 -12.84 6.97
N ASN A 68 15.56 -13.74 6.09
CA ASN A 68 16.87 -14.35 6.12
C ASN A 68 17.87 -13.59 5.25
N ASP A 69 17.41 -12.81 4.29
CA ASP A 69 18.30 -12.01 3.45
C ASP A 69 18.65 -10.69 4.14
N VAL A 70 19.95 -10.35 4.12
CA VAL A 70 20.49 -9.16 4.77
C VAL A 70 19.91 -7.85 4.24
N LEU A 71 19.41 -7.82 3.00
CA LEU A 71 18.83 -6.63 2.38
C LEU A 71 17.45 -6.29 2.91
N THR A 72 16.68 -7.33 3.23
CA THR A 72 15.24 -7.21 3.53
C THR A 72 14.91 -7.44 5.01
N SER A 73 15.76 -8.17 5.74
CA SER A 73 15.50 -8.59 7.12
C SER A 73 15.25 -7.46 8.12
N THR A 74 15.79 -6.27 7.86
CA THR A 74 15.72 -5.10 8.75
C THR A 74 14.88 -3.95 8.21
N LEU A 75 14.24 -4.13 7.05
CA LEU A 75 13.40 -3.12 6.43
C LEU A 75 11.98 -3.16 7.01
N ASP A 76 11.44 -1.99 7.32
CA ASP A 76 10.07 -1.85 7.82
C ASP A 76 9.03 -1.74 6.70
N ARG A 77 9.40 -1.11 5.59
CA ARG A 77 8.50 -0.87 4.46
C ARG A 77 9.28 -0.61 3.17
N ILE A 78 8.78 -1.15 2.07
CA ILE A 78 9.17 -0.78 0.70
C ILE A 78 7.91 -0.39 -0.05
N THR A 79 7.95 0.73 -0.77
CA THR A 79 6.86 1.18 -1.63
C THR A 79 7.24 0.96 -3.08
N MET A 80 6.37 0.30 -3.84
CA MET A 80 6.53 0.09 -5.28
C MET A 80 5.30 0.60 -6.03
N ALA A 81 5.53 1.02 -7.29
CA ALA A 81 4.50 1.52 -8.18
C ALA A 81 4.47 0.73 -9.47
N THR A 82 3.38 0.00 -9.71
CA THR A 82 3.23 -0.82 -10.91
C THR A 82 4.38 -1.82 -11.16
N PRO A 83 4.84 -2.58 -10.15
CA PRO A 83 5.92 -3.53 -10.36
C PRO A 83 5.51 -4.64 -11.33
N GLY A 84 6.49 -5.16 -12.07
CA GLY A 84 6.35 -6.38 -12.84
C GLY A 84 6.42 -7.64 -11.97
N ALA A 85 6.26 -8.81 -12.58
CA ALA A 85 6.38 -10.10 -11.91
C ALA A 85 7.60 -10.86 -12.42
N LEU A 86 8.33 -11.45 -11.47
CA LEU A 86 9.48 -12.33 -11.71
C LEU A 86 9.10 -13.79 -11.40
N SER A 87 9.66 -14.72 -12.15
CA SER A 87 9.57 -16.14 -11.84
C SER A 87 10.85 -16.87 -12.20
N LYS A 88 11.11 -17.99 -11.52
CA LYS A 88 12.25 -18.83 -11.76
C LYS A 88 12.07 -19.62 -13.07
N ILE A 89 13.14 -19.74 -13.86
CA ILE A 89 13.22 -20.69 -14.96
C ILE A 89 13.95 -21.94 -14.45
N GLU A 90 13.31 -23.09 -14.54
CA GLU A 90 13.94 -24.35 -14.13
C GLU A 90 15.00 -24.81 -15.13
N GLY A 91 15.97 -25.59 -14.64
CA GLY A 91 17.05 -26.16 -15.48
C GLY A 91 18.25 -25.23 -15.73
N VAL A 92 18.25 -24.02 -15.20
CA VAL A 92 19.39 -23.13 -15.17
C VAL A 92 20.16 -23.34 -13.85
N GLY A 93 21.48 -23.43 -13.89
CA GLY A 93 22.31 -23.73 -12.71
C GLY A 93 22.36 -22.65 -11.63
N THR A 94 21.61 -21.57 -11.76
CA THR A 94 21.54 -20.46 -10.82
C THR A 94 20.57 -20.74 -9.68
N THR A 95 20.85 -20.17 -8.50
CA THR A 95 19.95 -20.14 -7.35
C THR A 95 19.11 -18.88 -7.40
N PHE A 96 17.78 -19.04 -7.46
CA PHE A 96 16.80 -17.95 -7.45
C PHE A 96 16.16 -17.85 -6.06
N THR A 97 16.38 -16.75 -5.35
CA THR A 97 15.86 -16.50 -4.01
C THR A 97 14.89 -15.31 -4.06
N PRO A 98 13.59 -15.51 -3.80
CA PRO A 98 12.65 -14.41 -3.70
C PRO A 98 13.00 -13.49 -2.53
N LEU A 99 13.06 -12.19 -2.75
CA LEU A 99 13.32 -11.17 -1.71
C LEU A 99 12.03 -10.49 -1.24
N ILE A 100 11.15 -10.15 -2.19
CA ILE A 100 9.89 -9.45 -1.91
C ILE A 100 8.76 -10.13 -2.70
N LEU A 101 7.68 -10.48 -1.99
CA LEU A 101 6.50 -11.13 -2.54
C LEU A 101 5.24 -10.31 -2.25
N THR A 102 4.29 -10.39 -3.17
CA THR A 102 2.94 -9.86 -2.94
C THR A 102 2.14 -10.72 -1.96
N SER A 103 0.93 -10.30 -1.64
CA SER A 103 -0.02 -11.14 -0.92
C SER A 103 -0.69 -12.16 -1.85
N ALA A 104 -1.43 -13.10 -1.28
CA ALA A 104 -2.28 -14.01 -2.05
C ALA A 104 -3.41 -13.28 -2.79
N ASP A 105 -3.74 -12.06 -2.38
CA ASP A 105 -4.77 -11.20 -3.00
C ASP A 105 -4.20 -10.34 -4.15
N ALA A 106 -3.18 -10.82 -4.83
CA ALA A 106 -2.56 -10.15 -5.97
C ALA A 106 -3.07 -10.71 -7.31
N THR A 107 -2.98 -9.90 -8.36
CA THR A 107 -3.29 -10.29 -9.74
C THR A 107 -2.34 -9.64 -10.74
N LEU A 108 -2.22 -10.23 -11.92
CA LEU A 108 -1.53 -9.62 -13.07
C LEU A 108 -2.52 -8.88 -13.95
N VAL A 109 -2.16 -7.67 -14.33
CA VAL A 109 -2.95 -6.82 -15.23
C VAL A 109 -2.10 -6.36 -16.42
N GLU A 110 -2.73 -6.22 -17.58
CA GLU A 110 -2.05 -5.71 -18.77
C GLU A 110 -1.62 -4.25 -18.57
N SER A 111 -0.37 -3.93 -18.82
CA SER A 111 0.18 -2.57 -18.63
C SER A 111 -0.53 -1.52 -19.48
N LYS A 112 -1.04 -1.89 -20.65
CA LYS A 112 -1.81 -1.00 -21.54
C LYS A 112 -3.13 -0.51 -20.92
N ASN A 113 -3.70 -1.26 -19.96
CA ASN A 113 -4.98 -0.94 -19.33
C ASN A 113 -4.82 -0.03 -18.11
N ILE A 114 -3.59 0.29 -17.68
CA ILE A 114 -3.33 1.15 -16.51
C ILE A 114 -4.03 2.51 -16.60
N PRO A 115 -4.03 3.23 -17.75
CA PRO A 115 -4.73 4.51 -17.86
C PRO A 115 -6.23 4.39 -17.59
N ASP A 116 -6.86 3.32 -18.09
CA ASP A 116 -8.28 3.06 -17.88
C ASP A 116 -8.59 2.76 -16.42
N TYR A 117 -7.72 2.01 -15.74
CA TYR A 117 -7.86 1.71 -14.30
C TYR A 117 -7.66 2.95 -13.42
N GLN A 118 -6.84 3.90 -13.84
CA GLN A 118 -6.69 5.18 -13.15
C GLN A 118 -7.96 6.03 -13.24
N GLN A 119 -8.61 6.03 -14.41
CA GLN A 119 -9.84 6.78 -14.63
C GLN A 119 -11.06 6.10 -14.00
N ASN A 120 -11.09 4.78 -13.97
CA ASN A 120 -12.24 4.00 -13.53
C ASN A 120 -11.86 2.84 -12.58
N LEU A 121 -11.35 3.21 -11.41
CA LEU A 121 -10.95 2.25 -10.38
C LEU A 121 -12.09 1.31 -9.97
N GLY A 122 -13.35 1.78 -10.00
CA GLY A 122 -14.52 0.97 -9.67
C GLY A 122 -14.71 -0.22 -10.61
N ASN A 123 -14.48 -0.04 -11.92
CA ASN A 123 -14.55 -1.12 -12.90
C ASN A 123 -13.41 -2.11 -12.69
N PHE A 124 -12.18 -1.61 -12.53
CA PHE A 124 -11.03 -2.46 -12.22
C PHE A 124 -11.28 -3.35 -11.01
N MET A 125 -11.86 -2.79 -9.95
CA MET A 125 -12.12 -3.53 -8.74
C MET A 125 -13.24 -4.58 -8.88
N ARG A 126 -14.15 -4.43 -9.83
CA ARG A 126 -15.18 -5.44 -10.13
C ARG A 126 -14.62 -6.63 -10.88
N GLU A 127 -13.70 -6.39 -11.81
CA GLU A 127 -13.06 -7.41 -12.63
C GLU A 127 -11.88 -8.09 -11.94
N TYR A 128 -11.49 -7.59 -10.78
CA TYR A 128 -10.33 -8.06 -10.05
C TYR A 128 -10.50 -9.51 -9.56
N GLN A 129 -9.63 -10.39 -10.03
CA GLN A 129 -9.53 -11.79 -9.59
C GLN A 129 -8.13 -12.05 -9.05
N ALA A 130 -8.04 -12.51 -7.81
CA ALA A 130 -6.76 -12.84 -7.18
C ALA A 130 -6.17 -14.11 -7.80
N THR A 131 -4.91 -14.04 -8.22
CA THR A 131 -4.16 -15.13 -8.84
C THR A 131 -2.74 -15.29 -8.26
N GLY A 132 -2.35 -14.39 -7.31
CA GLY A 132 -1.05 -14.38 -6.65
C GLY A 132 -0.81 -15.53 -5.67
N PRO A 133 0.33 -15.50 -4.95
CA PRO A 133 1.30 -14.39 -4.88
C PRO A 133 2.30 -14.32 -6.03
N TYR A 134 2.89 -13.12 -6.23
CA TYR A 134 3.92 -12.85 -7.24
C TYR A 134 5.21 -12.34 -6.61
N ILE A 135 6.35 -12.66 -7.23
CA ILE A 135 7.66 -12.18 -6.82
C ILE A 135 7.96 -10.88 -7.57
N VAL A 136 8.27 -9.80 -6.85
CA VAL A 136 8.58 -8.48 -7.41
C VAL A 136 10.05 -8.10 -7.25
N ALA A 137 10.79 -8.77 -6.37
CA ALA A 137 12.23 -8.66 -6.24
C ALA A 137 12.83 -10.01 -5.90
N ALA A 138 14.00 -10.30 -6.47
CA ALA A 138 14.70 -11.57 -6.28
C ALA A 138 16.23 -11.38 -6.30
N ARG A 139 16.94 -12.28 -5.62
CA ARG A 139 18.38 -12.48 -5.74
C ARG A 139 18.63 -13.68 -6.64
N VAL A 140 19.57 -13.53 -7.54
CA VAL A 140 20.08 -14.62 -8.38
C VAL A 140 21.57 -14.79 -8.09
N SER A 141 21.98 -15.98 -7.71
CA SER A 141 23.36 -16.28 -7.37
C SER A 141 23.84 -17.59 -7.99
N GLY A 142 25.15 -17.76 -8.08
CA GLY A 142 25.79 -18.94 -8.62
C GLY A 142 26.34 -18.75 -10.04
N PRO A 143 26.61 -19.86 -10.76
CA PRO A 143 27.28 -19.83 -12.05
C PRO A 143 26.37 -19.27 -13.15
N ILE A 144 26.70 -18.10 -13.68
CA ILE A 144 25.96 -17.40 -14.72
C ILE A 144 26.71 -17.42 -16.03
N LYS A 145 26.02 -17.80 -17.11
CA LYS A 145 26.57 -17.74 -18.47
C LYS A 145 26.40 -16.34 -19.05
N SER A 146 27.35 -15.91 -19.87
CA SER A 146 27.17 -14.69 -20.64
C SER A 146 26.03 -14.83 -21.66
N ALA A 147 25.14 -13.85 -21.76
CA ALA A 147 24.10 -13.83 -22.78
C ALA A 147 24.66 -13.52 -24.18
N TYR A 148 25.83 -12.89 -24.27
CA TYR A 148 26.43 -12.34 -25.50
C TYR A 148 27.81 -12.87 -25.82
N GLY A 149 28.32 -13.85 -25.09
CA GLY A 149 29.69 -14.35 -25.23
C GLY A 149 29.81 -15.85 -25.39
N THR A 150 31.05 -16.34 -25.53
CA THR A 150 31.42 -17.73 -25.75
C THR A 150 31.30 -18.63 -24.52
N GLY A 151 30.45 -18.25 -23.53
CA GLY A 151 30.03 -19.18 -22.51
C GLY A 151 30.94 -19.28 -21.27
N GLU A 152 31.73 -18.28 -20.94
CA GLU A 152 32.39 -18.24 -19.63
C GLU A 152 31.34 -18.23 -18.52
N VAL A 153 31.51 -19.17 -17.58
CA VAL A 153 30.67 -19.28 -16.40
C VAL A 153 31.35 -18.55 -15.27
N ALA A 154 30.74 -17.50 -14.76
CA ALA A 154 31.24 -16.78 -13.59
C ALA A 154 30.28 -16.96 -12.43
N ASP A 155 30.81 -17.14 -11.23
CA ASP A 155 30.02 -17.08 -10.00
C ASP A 155 29.57 -15.63 -9.75
N SER A 156 28.29 -15.39 -9.71
CA SER A 156 27.70 -14.04 -9.70
C SER A 156 26.63 -13.90 -8.64
N ASN A 157 26.41 -12.66 -8.20
CA ASN A 157 25.36 -12.28 -7.29
C ASN A 157 24.62 -11.07 -7.88
N ILE A 158 23.36 -11.26 -8.24
CA ILE A 158 22.57 -10.26 -8.94
C ILE A 158 21.30 -10.01 -8.12
N ILE A 159 20.91 -8.75 -7.98
CA ILE A 159 19.65 -8.35 -7.36
C ILE A 159 18.77 -7.76 -8.45
N ILE A 160 17.58 -8.34 -8.62
CA ILE A 160 16.63 -7.92 -9.64
C ILE A 160 15.40 -7.37 -8.92
N ILE A 161 15.00 -6.16 -9.31
CA ILE A 161 13.81 -5.48 -8.82
C ILE A 161 12.96 -5.13 -10.03
N ALA A 162 11.72 -5.58 -10.03
CA ALA A 162 10.81 -5.40 -11.17
C ALA A 162 10.08 -4.06 -11.15
N ASP A 163 10.68 -3.03 -10.55
CA ASP A 163 10.13 -1.67 -10.46
C ASP A 163 11.25 -0.63 -10.44
N ALA A 164 11.33 0.19 -11.49
CA ALA A 164 12.26 1.32 -11.55
C ALA A 164 11.68 2.57 -10.85
N ASP A 165 10.35 2.70 -10.81
CA ASP A 165 9.67 3.85 -10.24
C ASP A 165 9.82 3.91 -8.71
N MET A 166 10.17 2.80 -8.06
CA MET A 166 10.46 2.76 -6.62
C MET A 166 11.56 3.75 -6.18
N LEU A 167 12.44 4.18 -7.10
CA LEU A 167 13.51 5.13 -6.83
C LEU A 167 13.06 6.59 -7.01
N TYR A 168 11.88 6.82 -7.58
CA TYR A 168 11.33 8.16 -7.74
C TYR A 168 10.89 8.72 -6.38
N ASN A 169 11.35 9.93 -6.06
CA ASN A 169 11.15 10.56 -4.74
C ASN A 169 9.70 10.56 -4.24
N HIS A 170 8.74 10.68 -5.15
CA HIS A 170 7.31 10.70 -4.82
C HIS A 170 6.85 9.45 -4.05
N PHE A 171 7.48 8.30 -4.24
CA PHE A 171 7.07 7.04 -3.61
C PHE A 171 7.67 6.79 -2.24
N TRP A 172 8.81 7.42 -1.90
CA TRP A 172 9.53 7.13 -0.66
C TRP A 172 9.90 8.37 0.17
N LEU A 173 9.68 9.59 -0.37
CA LEU A 173 9.89 10.85 0.35
C LEU A 173 8.57 11.60 0.52
N GLN A 174 8.39 12.20 1.68
CA GLN A 174 7.36 13.19 1.94
C GLN A 174 8.02 14.55 2.17
N ILE A 175 7.69 15.51 1.32
CA ILE A 175 8.19 16.87 1.49
C ILE A 175 7.35 17.55 2.56
N GLN A 176 8.01 18.04 3.60
CA GLN A 176 7.42 18.82 4.68
C GLN A 176 7.98 20.24 4.63
N ASN A 177 7.11 21.24 4.66
CA ASN A 177 7.51 22.63 4.76
C ASN A 177 7.49 23.04 6.25
N VAL A 178 8.66 23.31 6.80
CA VAL A 178 8.83 23.79 8.18
C VAL A 178 9.48 25.17 8.13
N SER A 179 8.75 26.19 8.55
CA SER A 179 9.22 27.60 8.60
C SER A 179 9.75 28.13 7.25
N GLY A 180 9.12 27.70 6.12
CA GLY A 180 9.50 28.14 4.77
C GLY A 180 10.65 27.36 4.14
N GLN A 181 11.17 26.34 4.82
CA GLN A 181 12.17 25.41 4.28
C GLN A 181 11.53 24.05 4.00
N GLU A 182 11.85 23.48 2.85
CA GLU A 182 11.38 22.16 2.46
C GLU A 182 12.35 21.07 2.92
N PHE A 183 11.84 20.11 3.68
CA PHE A 183 12.57 18.94 4.15
C PHE A 183 11.97 17.68 3.57
N GLY A 184 12.81 16.84 2.95
CA GLY A 184 12.44 15.50 2.53
C GLY A 184 12.52 14.53 3.70
N VAL A 185 11.37 14.03 4.17
CA VAL A 185 11.31 13.00 5.21
C VAL A 185 11.01 11.65 4.57
N PRO A 186 11.90 10.65 4.70
CA PRO A 186 11.64 9.31 4.17
C PRO A 186 10.41 8.69 4.85
N ASN A 187 9.46 8.22 4.05
CA ASN A 187 8.27 7.50 4.50
C ASN A 187 8.31 6.01 4.14
N SER A 188 9.35 5.58 3.43
CA SER A 188 9.61 4.20 3.03
C SER A 188 11.11 3.93 2.98
N GLY A 189 11.50 2.66 3.11
CA GLY A 189 12.88 2.20 3.13
C GLY A 189 13.52 1.99 1.75
N ASN A 190 12.95 2.54 0.66
CA ASN A 190 13.43 2.30 -0.71
C ASN A 190 14.90 2.69 -0.90
N ALA A 191 15.30 3.87 -0.42
CA ALA A 191 16.69 4.30 -0.50
C ALA A 191 17.61 3.40 0.32
N ASN A 192 17.19 2.98 1.53
CA ASN A 192 17.95 2.09 2.38
C ASN A 192 18.14 0.71 1.72
N PHE A 193 17.09 0.20 1.06
CA PHE A 193 17.17 -1.05 0.31
C PHE A 193 18.20 -0.96 -0.82
N LEU A 194 18.15 0.10 -1.63
CA LEU A 194 19.11 0.30 -2.73
C LEU A 194 20.55 0.43 -2.22
N LEU A 195 20.76 1.26 -1.21
CA LEU A 195 22.10 1.45 -0.64
C LEU A 195 22.63 0.15 -0.01
N SER A 196 21.78 -0.60 0.67
CA SER A 196 22.14 -1.92 1.22
C SER A 196 22.45 -2.93 0.12
N ALA A 197 21.72 -2.89 -0.99
CA ALA A 197 22.01 -3.73 -2.15
C ALA A 197 23.38 -3.41 -2.77
N LEU A 198 23.71 -2.13 -2.93
CA LEU A 198 25.00 -1.68 -3.42
C LEU A 198 26.16 -2.09 -2.48
N ASP A 199 26.00 -1.88 -1.17
CA ASP A 199 26.98 -2.29 -0.17
C ASP A 199 27.20 -3.81 -0.16
N ASN A 200 26.12 -4.59 -0.25
CA ASN A 200 26.19 -6.05 -0.31
C ASN A 200 26.92 -6.54 -1.56
N LEU A 201 26.62 -5.96 -2.72
CA LEU A 201 27.27 -6.29 -3.99
C LEU A 201 28.74 -5.85 -4.02
N ALA A 202 29.08 -4.78 -3.30
CA ALA A 202 30.47 -4.33 -3.12
C ALA A 202 31.26 -5.14 -2.06
N GLY A 203 30.63 -6.14 -1.44
CA GLY A 203 31.27 -7.02 -0.44
C GLY A 203 31.30 -6.49 1.00
N SER A 204 30.57 -5.41 1.30
CA SER A 204 30.51 -4.80 2.65
C SER A 204 29.18 -5.04 3.34
N ASN A 205 29.08 -6.13 4.12
CA ASN A 205 27.86 -6.44 4.87
C ASN A 205 27.80 -5.77 6.27
N ALA A 206 28.93 -5.25 6.78
CA ALA A 206 29.03 -4.77 8.15
C ALA A 206 28.16 -3.53 8.46
N LEU A 207 27.96 -2.65 7.48
CA LEU A 207 27.23 -1.40 7.66
C LEU A 207 25.72 -1.52 7.45
N ILE A 208 25.23 -2.58 6.83
CA ILE A 208 23.81 -2.77 6.48
C ILE A 208 22.95 -2.82 7.75
N SER A 209 23.37 -3.57 8.76
CA SER A 209 22.64 -3.73 10.01
C SER A 209 22.54 -2.44 10.85
N VAL A 210 23.50 -1.53 10.71
CA VAL A 210 23.54 -0.25 11.42
C VAL A 210 22.63 0.77 10.72
N ARG A 211 22.68 0.85 9.39
CA ARG A 211 21.89 1.80 8.59
C ARG A 211 20.40 1.57 8.72
N ASN A 212 19.96 0.34 8.73
CA ASN A 212 18.55 -0.03 8.73
C ASN A 212 17.87 0.08 10.11
N ARG A 213 18.60 0.43 11.17
CA ARG A 213 18.02 0.62 12.52
C ARG A 213 17.25 1.93 12.71
N GLY A 214 17.19 2.79 11.70
CA GLY A 214 16.75 4.20 11.85
C GLY A 214 15.28 4.52 11.60
N SER A 215 14.43 3.61 11.09
CA SER A 215 13.03 3.95 10.82
C SER A 215 12.05 3.15 11.69
N PHE A 216 11.60 3.77 12.79
CA PHE A 216 10.60 3.19 13.71
C PHE A 216 9.16 3.52 13.29
N THR A 217 8.81 3.37 12.03
CA THR A 217 7.40 3.46 11.65
C THR A 217 6.81 2.06 11.71
N ARG A 218 6.40 1.62 12.89
CA ARG A 218 5.62 0.37 13.02
C ARG A 218 4.23 0.63 12.45
N PRO A 219 3.85 0.01 11.33
CA PRO A 219 2.48 0.09 10.85
C PRO A 219 1.55 -0.50 11.91
N PHE A 220 0.41 0.15 12.13
CA PHE A 220 -0.61 -0.39 13.01
C PHE A 220 -1.35 -1.52 12.28
N ASP A 221 -0.73 -2.72 12.20
CA ASP A 221 -1.27 -3.89 11.49
C ASP A 221 -2.70 -4.21 11.89
N LYS A 222 -3.03 -4.03 13.19
CA LYS A 222 -4.41 -4.21 13.69
C LYS A 222 -5.39 -3.18 13.13
N ILE A 223 -4.95 -1.93 12.96
CA ILE A 223 -5.81 -0.88 12.37
C ILE A 223 -6.01 -1.15 10.89
N GLN A 224 -4.95 -1.53 10.16
CA GLN A 224 -5.07 -1.90 8.75
C GLN A 224 -5.97 -3.13 8.55
N ALA A 225 -5.85 -4.15 9.39
CA ALA A 225 -6.71 -5.32 9.35
C ALA A 225 -8.18 -4.95 9.64
N LEU A 226 -8.42 -4.02 10.57
CA LEU A 226 -9.77 -3.54 10.89
C LEU A 226 -10.33 -2.69 9.75
N GLU A 227 -9.54 -1.82 9.13
CA GLU A 227 -9.92 -1.05 7.94
C GLU A 227 -10.33 -1.98 6.79
N LEU A 228 -9.50 -3.00 6.50
CA LEU A 228 -9.80 -3.99 5.46
C LEU A 228 -11.09 -4.75 5.76
N LYS A 229 -11.30 -5.15 7.01
CA LYS A 229 -12.52 -5.84 7.44
C LYS A 229 -13.76 -4.95 7.33
N SER A 230 -13.64 -3.69 7.74
CA SER A 230 -14.73 -2.71 7.63
C SER A 230 -15.05 -2.39 6.18
N GLN A 231 -14.04 -2.20 5.34
CA GLN A 231 -14.20 -1.99 3.90
C GLN A 231 -14.88 -3.20 3.24
N ALA A 232 -14.47 -4.42 3.57
CA ALA A 232 -15.08 -5.63 3.02
C ALA A 232 -16.56 -5.74 3.41
N LYS A 233 -16.91 -5.42 4.67
CA LYS A 233 -18.29 -5.47 5.18
C LYS A 233 -19.24 -4.52 4.46
N TYR A 234 -18.80 -3.30 4.18
CA TYR A 234 -19.67 -2.27 3.57
C TYR A 234 -19.59 -2.26 2.04
N ARG A 235 -18.59 -2.89 1.45
CA ARG A 235 -18.34 -2.87 0.01
C ARG A 235 -19.45 -3.52 -0.81
N GLU A 236 -19.96 -4.66 -0.36
CA GLU A 236 -21.05 -5.35 -1.04
C GLU A 236 -22.32 -4.47 -1.09
N SER A 237 -22.64 -3.86 0.05
CA SER A 237 -23.77 -2.92 0.15
C SER A 237 -23.56 -1.66 -0.71
N GLU A 238 -22.35 -1.12 -0.74
CA GLU A 238 -22.04 0.05 -1.57
C GLU A 238 -22.15 -0.27 -3.06
N LEU A 239 -21.64 -1.42 -3.50
CA LEU A 239 -21.73 -1.85 -4.90
C LEU A 239 -23.19 -2.08 -5.33
N ALA A 240 -24.01 -2.73 -4.47
CA ALA A 240 -25.41 -2.95 -4.75
C ALA A 240 -26.18 -1.63 -4.91
N LEU A 241 -25.96 -0.67 -4.00
CA LEU A 241 -26.58 0.65 -4.06
C LEU A 241 -26.10 1.48 -5.26
N GLN A 242 -24.82 1.37 -5.66
CA GLN A 242 -24.31 2.02 -6.87
C GLN A 242 -24.96 1.44 -8.14
N GLN A 243 -25.14 0.13 -8.22
CA GLN A 243 -25.82 -0.50 -9.33
C GLN A 243 -27.27 -0.07 -9.41
N GLN A 244 -27.99 -0.04 -8.30
CA GLN A 244 -29.38 0.42 -8.23
C GLN A 244 -29.49 1.89 -8.67
N LEU A 245 -28.58 2.74 -8.20
CA LEU A 245 -28.53 4.15 -8.59
C LEU A 245 -28.32 4.33 -10.09
N GLU A 246 -27.44 3.53 -10.70
CA GLU A 246 -27.18 3.61 -12.13
C GLU A 246 -28.37 3.11 -12.96
N LEU A 247 -29.01 2.01 -12.53
CA LEU A 247 -30.22 1.50 -13.17
C LEU A 247 -31.38 2.51 -13.09
N THR A 248 -31.55 3.16 -11.93
CA THR A 248 -32.62 4.18 -11.75
C THR A 248 -32.32 5.42 -12.61
N LYS A 249 -31.07 5.84 -12.75
CA LYS A 249 -30.66 6.92 -13.68
C LYS A 249 -30.96 6.55 -15.13
N GLN A 250 -30.64 5.34 -15.55
CA GLN A 250 -30.90 4.88 -16.93
C GLN A 250 -32.40 4.91 -17.23
N LYS A 251 -33.24 4.41 -16.31
CA LYS A 251 -34.70 4.46 -16.44
C LYS A 251 -35.22 5.87 -16.58
N LEU A 252 -34.68 6.84 -15.80
CA LEU A 252 -35.04 8.26 -15.93
C LEU A 252 -34.65 8.84 -17.29
N VAL A 253 -33.44 8.53 -17.78
CA VAL A 253 -32.99 8.98 -19.11
C VAL A 253 -33.86 8.40 -20.22
N ASP A 254 -34.26 7.14 -20.12
CA ASP A 254 -35.12 6.49 -21.12
C ASP A 254 -36.53 7.10 -21.12
N LEU A 255 -37.06 7.43 -19.96
CA LEU A 255 -38.34 8.18 -19.85
C LEU A 255 -38.20 9.59 -20.47
N GLU A 256 -37.09 10.29 -20.26
CA GLU A 256 -36.85 11.60 -20.86
C GLU A 256 -36.66 11.53 -22.40
N LYS A 257 -36.06 10.45 -22.94
CA LYS A 257 -35.98 10.20 -24.38
C LYS A 257 -37.34 9.98 -25.00
N GLN A 258 -38.17 9.16 -24.36
CA GLN A 258 -39.56 8.91 -24.79
C GLN A 258 -40.40 10.18 -24.81
N LYS A 259 -40.09 11.17 -23.94
CA LYS A 259 -40.68 12.53 -23.98
C LYS A 259 -40.34 13.30 -25.25
N LYS A 260 -39.12 13.15 -25.76
CA LYS A 260 -38.63 13.92 -26.94
C LYS A 260 -39.15 13.35 -28.27
N ASP A 261 -39.35 12.04 -28.33
CA ASP A 261 -39.78 11.35 -29.55
C ASP A 261 -41.34 11.31 -29.72
N GLY A 262 -42.09 11.57 -28.63
CA GLY A 262 -43.54 11.64 -28.65
C GLY A 262 -44.03 13.06 -28.86
N ASN A 263 -44.73 13.31 -30.00
CA ASN A 263 -45.33 14.58 -30.38
C ASN A 263 -46.49 15.06 -29.47
N SER A 264 -46.58 14.60 -28.25
CA SER A 264 -47.60 15.03 -27.25
C SER A 264 -46.91 15.76 -26.10
N MET A 265 -47.20 17.04 -26.01
CA MET A 265 -46.76 17.99 -24.97
C MET A 265 -47.35 17.68 -23.56
N LEU A 266 -48.11 16.63 -23.42
CA LEU A 266 -48.78 16.23 -22.19
C LEU A 266 -48.34 14.80 -21.80
N LEU A 267 -47.51 14.70 -20.77
CA LEU A 267 -47.23 13.44 -20.08
C LEU A 267 -48.54 12.83 -19.60
N SER A 268 -48.73 11.54 -19.90
CA SER A 268 -49.77 10.75 -19.25
C SER A 268 -49.61 10.89 -17.71
N VAL A 269 -50.71 10.96 -16.99
CA VAL A 269 -50.74 11.02 -15.53
C VAL A 269 -49.93 9.87 -14.91
N GLN A 270 -49.87 8.77 -15.64
CA GLN A 270 -49.10 7.57 -15.26
C GLN A 270 -47.58 7.77 -15.39
N GLN A 271 -47.11 8.37 -16.48
CA GLN A 271 -45.70 8.70 -16.70
C GLN A 271 -45.19 9.74 -15.71
N LYS A 272 -45.99 10.71 -15.30
CA LYS A 272 -45.62 11.65 -14.23
C LYS A 272 -45.44 10.95 -12.89
N LYS A 273 -46.35 10.03 -12.55
CA LYS A 273 -46.21 9.23 -11.31
C LYS A 273 -44.96 8.34 -11.31
N GLU A 274 -44.62 7.74 -12.45
CA GLU A 274 -43.40 6.92 -12.58
C GLU A 274 -42.14 7.79 -12.49
N GLU A 275 -42.11 8.97 -13.12
CA GLU A 275 -41.00 9.91 -12.99
C GLU A 275 -40.80 10.37 -11.55
N GLU A 276 -41.88 10.70 -10.83
CA GLU A 276 -41.83 11.08 -9.42
C GLU A 276 -41.33 9.92 -8.54
N ALA A 277 -41.76 8.69 -8.82
CA ALA A 277 -41.33 7.50 -8.10
C ALA A 277 -39.83 7.24 -8.29
N PHE A 278 -39.34 7.31 -9.55
CA PHE A 278 -37.90 7.13 -9.82
C PHE A 278 -37.04 8.25 -9.25
N ARG A 279 -37.52 9.50 -9.25
CA ARG A 279 -36.83 10.62 -8.61
C ARG A 279 -36.73 10.42 -7.09
N LYS A 280 -37.78 9.92 -6.48
CA LYS A 280 -37.81 9.60 -5.04
C LYS A 280 -36.85 8.46 -4.71
N GLU A 281 -36.90 7.37 -5.47
CA GLU A 281 -35.97 6.24 -5.35
C GLU A 281 -34.50 6.68 -5.50
N LEU A 282 -34.20 7.54 -6.47
CA LEU A 282 -32.87 8.07 -6.67
C LEU A 282 -32.37 8.88 -5.45
N ILE A 283 -33.23 9.68 -4.84
CA ILE A 283 -32.92 10.45 -3.64
C ILE A 283 -32.67 9.52 -2.44
N GLU A 284 -33.52 8.51 -2.26
CA GLU A 284 -33.41 7.50 -1.19
C GLU A 284 -32.10 6.69 -1.36
N THR A 285 -31.85 6.15 -2.53
CA THR A 285 -30.60 5.37 -2.81
C THR A 285 -29.35 6.22 -2.58
N ARG A 286 -29.36 7.51 -2.99
CA ARG A 286 -28.25 8.43 -2.69
C ARG A 286 -28.08 8.70 -1.20
N ARG A 287 -29.17 8.73 -0.44
CA ARG A 287 -29.14 8.90 1.02
C ARG A 287 -28.55 7.67 1.69
N GLU A 288 -28.99 6.48 1.32
CA GLU A 288 -28.48 5.22 1.83
C GLU A 288 -26.99 5.05 1.52
N LEU A 289 -26.56 5.36 0.29
CA LEU A 289 -25.16 5.34 -0.08
C LEU A 289 -24.31 6.29 0.79
N ARG A 290 -24.80 7.48 1.09
CA ARG A 290 -24.13 8.42 2.00
C ARG A 290 -24.06 7.88 3.42
N ASP A 291 -25.09 7.21 3.89
CA ASP A 291 -25.14 6.65 5.24
C ASP A 291 -24.19 5.44 5.38
N VAL A 292 -24.08 4.59 4.36
CA VAL A 292 -23.11 3.49 4.31
C VAL A 292 -21.69 4.04 4.35
N ARG A 293 -21.39 5.06 3.54
CA ARG A 293 -20.06 5.72 3.54
C ARG A 293 -19.75 6.43 4.86
N ARG A 294 -20.75 7.05 5.48
CA ARG A 294 -20.60 7.69 6.80
C ARG A 294 -20.29 6.66 7.88
N LYS A 295 -21.00 5.53 7.90
CA LYS A 295 -20.74 4.44 8.85
C LYS A 295 -19.33 3.86 8.70
N LEU A 296 -18.89 3.64 7.45
CA LEU A 296 -17.55 3.18 7.16
C LEU A 296 -16.48 4.13 7.74
N ASN A 297 -16.61 5.43 7.47
CA ASN A 297 -15.66 6.44 7.97
C ASN A 297 -15.70 6.57 9.48
N HIS A 298 -16.89 6.51 10.08
CA HIS A 298 -17.07 6.61 11.52
C HIS A 298 -16.41 5.45 12.27
N ASP A 299 -16.56 4.20 11.80
CA ASP A 299 -15.92 3.03 12.41
C ASP A 299 -14.39 3.16 12.39
N ILE A 300 -13.81 3.73 11.33
CA ILE A 300 -12.37 4.00 11.21
C ILE A 300 -11.93 5.13 12.16
N GLU A 301 -12.66 6.24 12.21
CA GLU A 301 -12.35 7.40 13.05
C GLU A 301 -12.40 7.09 14.54
N VAL A 302 -13.37 6.29 14.99
CA VAL A 302 -13.50 5.88 16.39
C VAL A 302 -12.27 5.11 16.86
N VAL A 303 -11.77 4.18 16.04
CA VAL A 303 -10.58 3.40 16.38
C VAL A 303 -9.32 4.29 16.38
N GLN A 304 -9.16 5.15 15.39
CA GLN A 304 -8.01 6.06 15.33
C GLN A 304 -8.01 7.03 16.52
N THR A 305 -9.16 7.58 16.87
CA THR A 305 -9.31 8.52 17.99
C THR A 305 -9.05 7.82 19.33
N GLY A 306 -9.57 6.60 19.50
CA GLY A 306 -9.32 5.78 20.69
C GLY A 306 -7.83 5.49 20.91
N VAL A 307 -7.12 5.11 19.84
CA VAL A 307 -5.66 4.87 19.91
C VAL A 307 -4.90 6.15 20.23
N LYS A 308 -5.25 7.27 19.59
CA LYS A 308 -4.62 8.59 19.87
C LYS A 308 -4.83 9.01 21.33
N PHE A 309 -6.04 8.90 21.84
CA PHE A 309 -6.35 9.22 23.23
C PHE A 309 -5.54 8.37 24.21
N PHE A 310 -5.46 7.07 23.98
CA PHE A 310 -4.73 6.15 24.84
C PHE A 310 -3.22 6.41 24.82
N THR A 311 -2.63 6.62 23.64
CA THR A 311 -1.17 6.82 23.51
C THR A 311 -0.71 8.21 23.94
N ILE A 312 -1.45 9.26 23.58
CA ILE A 312 -1.07 10.65 23.81
C ILE A 312 -1.54 11.15 25.19
N GLY A 313 -2.70 10.67 25.65
CA GLY A 313 -3.30 11.13 26.90
C GLY A 313 -3.02 10.19 28.07
N PHE A 314 -3.45 8.95 27.98
CA PHE A 314 -3.46 8.01 29.11
C PHE A 314 -2.06 7.56 29.54
N ILE A 315 -1.18 7.21 28.60
CA ILE A 315 0.17 6.72 28.94
C ILE A 315 1.03 7.80 29.63
N PRO A 316 1.13 9.04 29.13
CA PRO A 316 1.86 10.10 29.83
C PRO A 316 1.27 10.40 31.21
N LEU A 317 -0.06 10.40 31.34
CA LEU A 317 -0.73 10.61 32.63
C LEU A 317 -0.34 9.53 33.64
N MET A 318 -0.32 8.26 33.24
CA MET A 318 0.08 7.15 34.10
C MET A 318 1.55 7.24 34.53
N ILE A 319 2.43 7.71 33.65
CA ILE A 319 3.85 7.92 33.97
C ILE A 319 4.00 9.03 35.03
N VAL A 320 3.28 10.14 34.85
CA VAL A 320 3.29 11.26 35.83
C VAL A 320 2.75 10.80 37.18
N LEU A 321 1.61 10.10 37.20
CA LEU A 321 1.02 9.57 38.45
C LEU A 321 1.95 8.57 39.13
N GLY A 322 2.56 7.67 38.36
CA GLY A 322 3.56 6.72 38.89
C GLY A 322 4.79 7.40 39.47
N GLY A 323 5.28 8.46 38.80
CA GLY A 323 6.38 9.28 39.30
C GLY A 323 6.05 10.02 40.60
N LEU A 324 4.86 10.60 40.70
CA LEU A 324 4.39 11.26 41.92
C LEU A 324 4.20 10.29 43.08
N ALA A 325 3.64 9.10 42.82
CA ALA A 325 3.51 8.06 43.83
C ALA A 325 4.88 7.55 44.32
N PHE A 326 5.81 7.33 43.42
CA PHE A 326 7.18 6.92 43.78
C PHE A 326 7.88 8.00 44.60
N TRP A 327 7.79 9.26 44.20
CA TRP A 327 8.35 10.42 44.95
C TRP A 327 7.73 10.51 46.34
N GLY A 328 6.41 10.35 46.50
CA GLY A 328 5.72 10.35 47.79
C GLY A 328 6.20 9.21 48.72
N LEU A 329 6.44 8.02 48.18
CA LEU A 329 6.99 6.88 48.93
C LEU A 329 8.43 7.15 49.39
N GLN A 330 9.24 7.79 48.55
CA GLN A 330 10.63 8.15 48.87
C GLN A 330 10.69 9.18 50.01
N ILE A 331 9.86 10.23 50.00
CA ILE A 331 9.74 11.21 51.07
C ILE A 331 9.31 10.55 52.39
N GLN A 332 8.33 9.65 52.35
CA GLN A 332 7.90 8.91 53.55
C GLN A 332 9.03 8.05 54.12
N GLY A 333 9.84 7.47 53.25
CA GLY A 333 11.03 6.67 53.64
C GLY A 333 12.08 7.52 54.35
N GLU A 334 12.36 8.75 53.80
CA GLU A 334 13.27 9.69 54.43
C GLU A 334 12.78 10.24 55.80
N ILE A 335 11.49 10.52 55.93
CA ILE A 335 10.88 10.96 57.17
C ILE A 335 10.96 9.87 58.24
N ARG A 336 10.73 8.62 57.85
CA ARG A 336 10.87 7.45 58.78
C ARG A 336 12.30 7.25 59.22
N SER A 337 13.28 7.36 58.33
CA SER A 337 14.70 7.20 58.68
C SER A 337 15.18 8.33 59.58
N ARG A 338 14.74 9.58 59.36
CA ARG A 338 15.05 10.72 60.26
C ARG A 338 14.44 10.58 61.66
N ARG A 339 13.20 10.04 61.77
CA ARG A 339 12.57 9.74 63.07
C ARG A 339 13.29 8.63 63.81
N ALA A 340 13.79 7.63 63.13
CA ALA A 340 14.55 6.52 63.75
C ALA A 340 15.91 7.02 64.31
N LEU A 341 16.57 7.96 63.61
CA LEU A 341 17.82 8.57 64.07
C LEU A 341 17.66 9.52 65.29
N CYS A 342 16.48 10.11 65.47
CA CYS A 342 16.18 10.96 66.64
C CYS A 342 15.73 10.19 67.90
N SER A 343 15.44 8.90 67.77
CA SER A 343 14.97 8.06 68.88
C SER A 343 16.05 7.20 69.55
N THR A 344 17.32 7.30 69.13
CA THR A 344 18.44 6.66 69.82
C THR A 344 18.91 7.58 70.98
N PRO A 345 18.77 7.18 72.26
CA PRO A 345 19.33 7.92 73.36
C PRO A 345 20.85 7.88 73.27
N ARG A 346 21.50 9.06 73.40
CA ARG A 346 22.95 9.14 73.55
C ARG A 346 23.36 8.55 74.89
N PRO A 347 24.45 7.79 74.94
CA PRO A 347 24.97 7.22 76.16
C PRO A 347 25.48 8.26 77.15
#